data_d54ecfa5616feaed9d12e443d0623813
#
_entry.id   d54ecfa5616feaed9d12e443d0623813
#
_cell.length_a   1.000
_cell.length_b   1.000
_cell.length_c   1.000
_cell.angle_alpha   90.00
_cell.angle_beta   90.00
_cell.angle_gamma   90.00
#
_symmetry.space_group_name_H-M   'P 1'
#
loop_
_entity.id
_entity.type
_entity.pdbx_description
1 polymer ?
#
loop_
_entity_poly.entity_id
_entity_poly.type
_entity_poly.pdbx_seq_one_letter_code
_entity_poly.pdbx_strand_id
1 'polypeptide(L)'
;MEKGLESHPVQKPYIKDATELNNYRKMSKLRAYWDSLSLFGKIVMAIALPIFVIVAGAEHLIARMTGTTYNEVNIIVYYLVIPLSWTLMLDYITRMPFLTPMFLSAWIIFIWKDKMKFRNRCDWAFKKSVVFLLWFKKIGWNYVVSSVIICVVIPILVYIELIYAIINLN
;
A
#
# COMPACT_ATOMS: atom_id res chain seq x y z
N MET A 1 22.96 -50.68 -15.33
CA MET A 1 21.75 -50.79 -14.47
C MET A 1 21.29 -49.40 -14.13
N GLU A 2 20.49 -48.81 -15.02
CA GLU A 2 19.82 -47.54 -14.78
C GLU A 2 18.51 -47.81 -14.02
N LYS A 3 18.44 -47.37 -12.77
CA LYS A 3 17.17 -47.32 -12.04
C LYS A 3 16.37 -46.13 -12.53
N GLY A 4 15.33 -46.44 -13.31
CA GLY A 4 14.33 -45.45 -13.70
C GLY A 4 13.71 -44.79 -12.48
N LEU A 5 13.76 -43.45 -12.46
CA LEU A 5 12.99 -42.62 -11.54
C LEU A 5 11.52 -42.71 -11.98
N GLU A 6 10.74 -43.56 -11.34
CA GLU A 6 9.27 -43.57 -11.50
C GLU A 6 8.75 -42.24 -10.98
N SER A 7 8.29 -41.38 -11.91
CA SER A 7 7.54 -40.21 -11.60
C SER A 7 6.19 -40.62 -11.00
N HIS A 8 6.04 -40.51 -9.69
CA HIS A 8 4.74 -40.67 -9.04
C HIS A 8 3.75 -39.64 -9.64
N PRO A 9 2.59 -40.10 -10.16
CA PRO A 9 1.58 -39.17 -10.65
C PRO A 9 1.09 -38.30 -9.49
N VAL A 10 1.18 -36.99 -9.66
CA VAL A 10 0.63 -36.01 -8.71
C VAL A 10 -0.87 -36.26 -8.59
N GLN A 11 -1.28 -36.91 -7.51
CA GLN A 11 -2.67 -37.21 -7.22
C GLN A 11 -3.45 -35.89 -7.07
N LYS A 12 -4.36 -35.62 -8.00
CA LYS A 12 -5.26 -34.45 -7.92
C LYS A 12 -6.13 -34.59 -6.67
N PRO A 13 -6.21 -33.58 -5.81
CA PRO A 13 -7.06 -33.64 -4.63
C PRO A 13 -8.52 -33.84 -5.00
N TYR A 14 -9.21 -34.71 -4.27
CA TYR A 14 -10.65 -34.94 -4.39
C TYR A 14 -11.39 -33.72 -3.87
N ILE A 15 -12.02 -32.95 -4.75
CA ILE A 15 -12.72 -31.69 -4.46
C ILE A 15 -14.20 -31.99 -4.31
N LYS A 16 -14.77 -31.74 -3.13
CA LYS A 16 -16.16 -32.09 -2.77
C LYS A 16 -17.20 -31.08 -3.24
N ASP A 17 -16.82 -29.80 -3.34
CA ASP A 17 -17.78 -28.75 -3.69
C ASP A 17 -17.15 -27.59 -4.52
N ALA A 18 -18.00 -26.68 -5.02
CA ALA A 18 -17.59 -25.53 -5.84
C ALA A 18 -16.71 -24.53 -5.05
N THR A 19 -16.87 -24.46 -3.74
CA THR A 19 -16.10 -23.55 -2.87
C THR A 19 -14.67 -24.06 -2.71
N GLU A 20 -14.51 -25.37 -2.49
CA GLU A 20 -13.18 -26.01 -2.46
C GLU A 20 -12.47 -25.88 -3.82
N LEU A 21 -13.18 -26.08 -4.90
CA LEU A 21 -12.62 -25.90 -6.25
C LEU A 21 -12.11 -24.48 -6.50
N ASN A 22 -12.87 -23.47 -6.07
CA ASN A 22 -12.49 -22.06 -6.21
C ASN A 22 -11.26 -21.73 -5.33
N ASN A 23 -11.24 -22.21 -4.09
CA ASN A 23 -10.10 -22.05 -3.20
C ASN A 23 -8.85 -22.75 -3.75
N TYR A 24 -8.99 -23.98 -4.27
CA TYR A 24 -7.89 -24.70 -4.90
C TYR A 24 -7.32 -23.94 -6.12
N ARG A 25 -8.19 -23.43 -7.00
CA ARG A 25 -7.77 -22.60 -8.15
C ARG A 25 -7.05 -21.32 -7.71
N LYS A 26 -7.53 -20.69 -6.65
CA LYS A 26 -6.90 -19.49 -6.08
C LYS A 26 -5.51 -19.80 -5.52
N MET A 27 -5.39 -20.90 -4.77
CA MET A 27 -4.12 -21.35 -4.20
C MET A 27 -3.12 -21.80 -5.26
N SER A 28 -3.57 -22.51 -6.31
CA SER A 28 -2.70 -22.93 -7.41
C SER A 28 -2.15 -21.72 -8.20
N LYS A 29 -2.96 -20.70 -8.44
CA LYS A 29 -2.49 -19.44 -9.06
C LYS A 29 -1.48 -18.69 -8.19
N LEU A 30 -1.68 -18.68 -6.86
CA LEU A 30 -0.74 -18.07 -5.93
C LEU A 30 0.59 -18.82 -5.89
N ARG A 31 0.56 -20.16 -5.89
CA ARG A 31 1.79 -20.98 -5.97
C ARG A 31 2.53 -20.74 -7.27
N ALA A 32 1.83 -20.84 -8.41
CA ALA A 32 2.43 -20.58 -9.72
C ALA A 32 3.07 -19.19 -9.81
N TYR A 33 2.41 -18.16 -9.25
CA TYR A 33 2.97 -16.82 -9.15
C TYR A 33 4.22 -16.79 -8.27
N TRP A 34 4.17 -17.41 -7.08
CA TRP A 34 5.31 -17.48 -6.16
C TRP A 34 6.51 -18.20 -6.79
N ASP A 35 6.26 -19.30 -7.50
CA ASP A 35 7.30 -20.08 -8.16
C ASP A 35 7.93 -19.34 -9.35
N SER A 36 7.17 -18.46 -10.01
CA SER A 36 7.65 -17.62 -11.10
C SER A 36 8.53 -16.46 -10.66
N LEU A 37 8.54 -16.12 -9.35
CA LEU A 37 9.37 -15.06 -8.81
C LEU A 37 10.84 -15.48 -8.72
N SER A 38 11.75 -14.57 -9.07
CA SER A 38 13.17 -14.72 -8.77
C SER A 38 13.41 -14.82 -7.26
N LEU A 39 14.55 -15.33 -6.83
CA LEU A 39 14.92 -15.39 -5.41
C LEU A 39 14.79 -14.01 -4.73
N PHE A 40 15.27 -12.96 -5.41
CA PHE A 40 15.13 -11.58 -4.95
C PHE A 40 13.66 -11.17 -4.81
N GLY A 41 12.82 -11.50 -5.79
CA GLY A 41 11.37 -11.23 -5.74
C GLY A 41 10.67 -11.94 -4.58
N LYS A 42 11.08 -13.16 -4.25
CA LYS A 42 10.56 -13.92 -3.10
C LYS A 42 10.92 -13.25 -1.78
N ILE A 43 12.16 -12.78 -1.62
CA ILE A 43 12.63 -12.06 -0.42
C ILE A 43 11.84 -10.75 -0.26
N VAL A 44 11.73 -9.96 -1.32
CA VAL A 44 10.98 -8.70 -1.30
C VAL A 44 9.52 -8.92 -0.93
N MET A 45 8.87 -9.94 -1.50
CA MET A 45 7.48 -10.27 -1.17
C MET A 45 7.32 -10.79 0.26
N ALA A 46 8.25 -11.57 0.77
CA ALA A 46 8.22 -12.09 2.14
C ALA A 46 8.29 -10.95 3.18
N ILE A 47 8.99 -9.87 2.87
CA ILE A 47 9.07 -8.68 3.73
C ILE A 47 7.85 -7.76 3.51
N ALA A 48 7.47 -7.51 2.26
CA ALA A 48 6.42 -6.56 1.92
C ALA A 48 5.03 -7.03 2.37
N LEU A 49 4.74 -8.33 2.27
CA LEU A 49 3.41 -8.86 2.59
C LEU A 49 3.01 -8.66 4.06
N PRO A 50 3.83 -9.01 5.07
CA PRO A 50 3.46 -8.76 6.47
C PRO A 50 3.33 -7.25 6.77
N ILE A 51 4.19 -6.40 6.23
CA ILE A 51 4.07 -4.94 6.39
C ILE A 51 2.74 -4.46 5.81
N PHE A 52 2.39 -4.88 4.60
CA PHE A 52 1.12 -4.54 3.97
C PHE A 52 -0.08 -4.97 4.83
N VAL A 53 -0.06 -6.20 5.35
CA VAL A 53 -1.16 -6.75 6.20
C VAL A 53 -1.29 -5.95 7.49
N ILE A 54 -0.17 -5.60 8.13
CA ILE A 54 -0.17 -4.81 9.38
C ILE A 54 -0.75 -3.41 9.12
N VAL A 55 -0.28 -2.72 8.08
CA VAL A 55 -0.73 -1.36 7.75
C VAL A 55 -2.20 -1.35 7.35
N ALA A 56 -2.61 -2.23 6.44
CA ALA A 56 -4.01 -2.34 6.03
C ALA A 56 -4.93 -2.75 7.20
N GLY A 57 -4.45 -3.63 8.09
CA GLY A 57 -5.16 -4.01 9.31
C GLY A 57 -5.34 -2.84 10.27
N ALA A 58 -4.31 -2.02 10.48
CA ALA A 58 -4.39 -0.82 11.30
C ALA A 58 -5.39 0.20 10.72
N GLU A 59 -5.37 0.44 9.41
CA GLU A 59 -6.34 1.31 8.74
C GLU A 59 -7.78 0.80 8.88
N HIS A 60 -8.00 -0.50 8.75
CA HIS A 60 -9.31 -1.11 8.99
C HIS A 60 -9.77 -0.95 10.44
N LEU A 61 -8.86 -1.08 11.40
CA LEU A 61 -9.18 -0.87 12.82
C LEU A 61 -9.59 0.58 13.08
N ILE A 62 -8.82 1.56 12.56
CA ILE A 62 -9.13 2.98 12.66
C ILE A 62 -10.49 3.27 12.02
N ALA A 63 -10.77 2.73 10.83
CA ALA A 63 -12.04 2.90 10.14
C ALA A 63 -13.22 2.41 10.99
N ARG A 64 -13.08 1.26 11.66
CA ARG A 64 -14.11 0.74 12.57
C ARG A 64 -14.31 1.62 13.82
N MET A 65 -13.22 2.09 14.42
CA MET A 65 -13.27 2.92 15.63
C MET A 65 -13.88 4.30 15.35
N THR A 66 -13.67 4.87 14.17
CA THR A 66 -14.14 6.21 13.78
C THR A 66 -15.47 6.20 13.03
N GLY A 67 -16.03 5.04 12.69
CA GLY A 67 -17.23 4.91 11.86
C GLY A 67 -17.05 5.35 10.41
N THR A 68 -15.81 5.46 9.96
CA THR A 68 -15.42 5.83 8.57
C THR A 68 -15.21 4.58 7.71
N THR A 69 -14.98 4.78 6.41
CA THR A 69 -14.58 3.68 5.52
C THR A 69 -13.07 3.54 5.45
N TYR A 70 -12.59 2.35 5.09
CA TYR A 70 -11.17 2.11 4.81
C TYR A 70 -10.60 3.12 3.79
N ASN A 71 -11.35 3.42 2.72
CA ASN A 71 -10.91 4.37 1.70
C ASN A 71 -10.75 5.79 2.25
N GLU A 72 -11.66 6.22 3.15
CA GLU A 72 -11.56 7.52 3.81
C GLU A 72 -10.32 7.59 4.69
N VAL A 73 -10.05 6.56 5.52
CA VAL A 73 -8.85 6.52 6.37
C VAL A 73 -7.59 6.54 5.52
N ASN A 74 -7.52 5.73 4.47
CA ASN A 74 -6.37 5.67 3.58
C ASN A 74 -6.07 7.06 2.95
N ILE A 75 -7.10 7.74 2.40
CA ILE A 75 -6.93 9.08 1.82
C ILE A 75 -6.53 10.10 2.88
N ILE A 76 -7.14 10.07 4.06
CA ILE A 76 -6.78 10.99 5.16
C ILE A 76 -5.32 10.78 5.58
N VAL A 77 -4.90 9.55 5.79
CA VAL A 77 -3.53 9.25 6.25
C VAL A 77 -2.49 9.64 5.21
N TYR A 78 -2.62 9.14 3.98
CA TYR A 78 -1.57 9.31 2.97
C TYR A 78 -1.60 10.66 2.25
N TYR A 79 -2.73 11.31 2.16
CA TYR A 79 -2.86 12.58 1.42
C TYR A 79 -3.02 13.80 2.32
N LEU A 80 -3.41 13.62 3.59
CA LEU A 80 -3.50 14.74 4.53
C LEU A 80 -2.46 14.62 5.65
N VAL A 81 -2.50 13.57 6.48
CA VAL A 81 -1.72 13.51 7.72
C VAL A 81 -0.21 13.46 7.43
N ILE A 82 0.23 12.56 6.54
CA ILE A 82 1.64 12.40 6.21
C ILE A 82 2.20 13.67 5.53
N PRO A 83 1.61 14.20 4.44
CA PRO A 83 2.14 15.42 3.83
C PRO A 83 2.03 16.67 4.74
N LEU A 84 0.98 16.77 5.56
CA LEU A 84 0.86 17.86 6.53
C LEU A 84 2.00 17.85 7.55
N SER A 85 2.34 16.66 8.08
CA SER A 85 3.47 16.56 9.01
C SER A 85 4.80 16.91 8.34
N TRP A 86 5.00 16.57 7.06
CA TRP A 86 6.18 16.97 6.30
C TRP A 86 6.25 18.49 6.10
N THR A 87 5.12 19.14 5.74
CA THR A 87 5.11 20.60 5.58
C THR A 87 5.39 21.31 6.89
N LEU A 88 4.87 20.82 8.03
CA LEU A 88 5.20 21.35 9.37
C LEU A 88 6.69 21.24 9.69
N MET A 89 7.30 20.08 9.41
CA MET A 89 8.74 19.89 9.62
C MET A 89 9.58 20.77 8.71
N LEU A 90 9.19 20.93 7.44
CA LEU A 90 9.86 21.82 6.49
C LEU A 90 9.72 23.29 6.89
N ASP A 91 8.55 23.74 7.34
CA ASP A 91 8.35 25.10 7.86
C ASP A 91 9.24 25.38 9.08
N TYR A 92 9.41 24.37 9.95
CA TYR A 92 10.33 24.46 11.08
C TYR A 92 11.79 24.58 10.63
N ILE A 93 12.23 23.76 9.65
CA ILE A 93 13.58 23.74 9.10
C ILE A 93 13.89 25.08 8.38
N THR A 94 12.98 25.55 7.54
CA THR A 94 13.17 26.78 6.75
C THR A 94 12.93 28.07 7.55
N ARG A 95 12.37 27.94 8.76
CA ARG A 95 11.90 29.06 9.61
C ARG A 95 10.90 30.00 8.91
N MET A 96 10.21 29.47 7.89
CA MET A 96 9.20 30.20 7.10
C MET A 96 7.88 29.43 7.17
N PRO A 97 6.87 29.82 7.96
CA PRO A 97 5.60 29.12 8.09
C PRO A 97 4.68 29.37 6.87
N PHE A 98 5.13 28.98 5.69
CA PHE A 98 4.43 29.24 4.44
C PHE A 98 3.86 27.96 3.80
N LEU A 99 4.58 26.83 3.91
CA LEU A 99 4.21 25.59 3.23
C LEU A 99 2.94 24.95 3.83
N THR A 100 2.83 24.96 5.15
CA THR A 100 1.66 24.40 5.85
C THR A 100 0.36 25.12 5.51
N PRO A 101 0.25 26.46 5.59
CA PRO A 101 -0.99 27.15 5.18
C PRO A 101 -1.30 27.00 3.69
N MET A 102 -0.29 26.94 2.82
CA MET A 102 -0.49 26.68 1.39
C MET A 102 -1.06 25.27 1.17
N PHE A 103 -0.53 24.26 1.84
CA PHE A 103 -1.01 22.89 1.76
C PHE A 103 -2.46 22.76 2.29
N LEU A 104 -2.76 23.37 3.43
CA LEU A 104 -4.11 23.38 4.00
C LEU A 104 -5.11 24.10 3.09
N SER A 105 -4.70 25.21 2.47
CA SER A 105 -5.55 25.93 1.51
C SER A 105 -5.87 25.05 0.29
N ALA A 106 -4.90 24.31 -0.23
CA ALA A 106 -5.12 23.35 -1.32
C ALA A 106 -6.11 22.23 -0.91
N TRP A 107 -6.01 21.75 0.33
CA TRP A 107 -6.94 20.75 0.87
C TRP A 107 -8.36 21.31 1.05
N ILE A 108 -8.52 22.54 1.53
CA ILE A 108 -9.81 23.21 1.64
C ILE A 108 -10.45 23.35 0.26
N ILE A 109 -9.69 23.79 -0.75
CA ILE A 109 -10.16 23.89 -2.13
C ILE A 109 -10.57 22.51 -2.66
N PHE A 110 -9.78 21.47 -2.39
CA PHE A 110 -10.11 20.08 -2.78
C PHE A 110 -11.44 19.63 -2.17
N ILE A 111 -11.73 19.99 -0.92
CA ILE A 111 -12.99 19.63 -0.26
C ILE A 111 -14.16 20.45 -0.79
N TRP A 112 -13.97 21.72 -1.12
CA TRP A 112 -15.04 22.66 -1.48
C TRP A 112 -15.42 22.67 -2.97
N LYS A 113 -14.49 22.30 -3.86
CA LYS A 113 -14.64 22.49 -5.31
C LYS A 113 -15.84 21.77 -5.93
N ASP A 114 -16.34 20.71 -5.33
CA ASP A 114 -17.46 19.91 -5.86
C ASP A 114 -18.53 19.65 -4.81
N LYS A 115 -19.80 19.61 -5.23
CA LYS A 115 -20.96 19.25 -4.39
C LYS A 115 -20.98 17.75 -4.00
N MET A 116 -19.93 16.99 -4.31
CA MET A 116 -19.84 15.58 -3.94
C MET A 116 -19.66 15.41 -2.43
N LYS A 117 -20.36 14.42 -1.85
CA LYS A 117 -20.12 14.01 -0.46
C LYS A 117 -18.66 13.59 -0.29
N PHE A 118 -18.03 13.94 0.82
CA PHE A 118 -16.62 13.65 1.14
C PHE A 118 -16.27 12.17 0.91
N ARG A 119 -17.14 11.23 1.32
CA ARG A 119 -16.98 9.79 1.09
C ARG A 119 -16.78 9.43 -0.38
N ASN A 120 -17.64 9.94 -1.27
CA ASN A 120 -17.55 9.64 -2.72
C ASN A 120 -16.25 10.17 -3.32
N ARG A 121 -15.75 11.28 -2.80
CA ARG A 121 -14.47 11.87 -3.22
C ARG A 121 -13.28 11.03 -2.76
N CYS A 122 -13.29 10.55 -1.53
CA CYS A 122 -12.29 9.62 -1.04
C CYS A 122 -12.29 8.31 -1.84
N ASP A 123 -13.46 7.76 -2.16
CA ASP A 123 -13.58 6.57 -3.00
C ASP A 123 -13.02 6.79 -4.42
N TRP A 124 -13.27 7.97 -5.01
CA TRP A 124 -12.72 8.32 -6.31
C TRP A 124 -11.19 8.45 -6.24
N ALA A 125 -10.67 9.19 -5.26
CA ALA A 125 -9.24 9.38 -5.07
C ALA A 125 -8.54 8.04 -4.80
N PHE A 126 -9.11 7.20 -3.95
CA PHE A 126 -8.58 5.86 -3.67
C PHE A 126 -8.52 4.98 -4.93
N LYS A 127 -9.59 4.95 -5.74
CA LYS A 127 -9.58 4.22 -7.03
C LYS A 127 -8.48 4.71 -7.97
N LYS A 128 -8.27 6.02 -8.04
CA LYS A 128 -7.18 6.61 -8.85
C LYS A 128 -5.80 6.22 -8.33
N SER A 129 -5.61 6.21 -7.01
CA SER A 129 -4.37 5.76 -6.36
C SER A 129 -4.08 4.28 -6.65
N VAL A 130 -5.10 3.42 -6.58
CA VAL A 130 -4.97 2.00 -6.93
C VAL A 130 -4.56 1.83 -8.40
N VAL A 131 -5.18 2.57 -9.33
CA VAL A 131 -4.80 2.54 -10.75
C VAL A 131 -3.35 2.98 -10.94
N PHE A 132 -2.92 4.03 -10.23
CA PHE A 132 -1.54 4.49 -10.23
C PHE A 132 -0.58 3.39 -9.73
N LEU A 133 -0.89 2.74 -8.61
CA LEU A 133 -0.08 1.63 -8.09
C LEU A 133 -0.03 0.44 -9.06
N LEU A 134 -1.14 0.15 -9.75
CA LEU A 134 -1.19 -0.91 -10.76
C LEU A 134 -0.37 -0.57 -12.02
N TRP A 135 -0.11 0.70 -12.30
CA TRP A 135 0.74 1.11 -13.42
C TRP A 135 2.18 0.58 -13.23
N PHE A 136 2.69 0.49 -11.98
CA PHE A 136 3.99 -0.10 -11.68
C PHE A 136 4.10 -1.59 -12.02
N LYS A 137 2.97 -2.28 -12.24
CA LYS A 137 2.97 -3.65 -12.77
C LYS A 137 3.67 -3.73 -14.13
N LYS A 138 3.66 -2.65 -14.92
CA LYS A 138 4.39 -2.59 -16.21
C LYS A 138 5.90 -2.69 -16.04
N ILE A 139 6.43 -2.33 -14.86
CA ILE A 139 7.85 -2.40 -14.51
C ILE A 139 8.19 -3.74 -13.81
N GLY A 140 7.22 -4.68 -13.75
CA GLY A 140 7.39 -5.98 -13.11
C GLY A 140 7.12 -6.00 -11.60
N TRP A 141 6.65 -4.89 -11.01
CA TRP A 141 6.33 -4.83 -9.59
C TRP A 141 4.90 -5.31 -9.31
N ASN A 142 4.74 -6.08 -8.24
CA ASN A 142 3.41 -6.47 -7.76
C ASN A 142 2.76 -5.29 -7.02
N TYR A 143 1.42 -5.24 -7.03
CA TYR A 143 0.63 -4.25 -6.28
C TYR A 143 1.04 -4.14 -4.81
N VAL A 144 1.25 -5.27 -4.11
CA VAL A 144 1.67 -5.29 -2.70
C VAL A 144 3.03 -4.61 -2.52
N VAL A 145 4.00 -4.94 -3.35
CA VAL A 145 5.35 -4.35 -3.32
C VAL A 145 5.30 -2.85 -3.61
N SER A 146 4.58 -2.44 -4.66
CA SER A 146 4.41 -1.02 -5.02
C SER A 146 3.73 -0.24 -3.89
N SER A 147 2.69 -0.82 -3.28
CA SER A 147 1.98 -0.19 -2.15
C SER A 147 2.90 -0.01 -0.96
N VAL A 148 3.66 -1.03 -0.56
CA VAL A 148 4.59 -0.92 0.58
C VAL A 148 5.70 0.08 0.31
N ILE A 149 6.27 0.10 -0.89
CA ILE A 149 7.33 1.05 -1.23
C ILE A 149 6.79 2.48 -1.18
N ILE A 150 5.66 2.75 -1.82
CA ILE A 150 5.11 4.11 -1.96
C ILE A 150 4.47 4.59 -0.65
N CYS A 151 3.74 3.71 0.04
CA CYS A 151 2.97 4.11 1.21
C CYS A 151 3.72 3.95 2.54
N VAL A 152 4.82 3.18 2.58
CA VAL A 152 5.57 2.93 3.81
C VAL A 152 7.03 3.35 3.67
N VAL A 153 7.77 2.80 2.69
CA VAL A 153 9.22 3.00 2.59
C VAL A 153 9.53 4.47 2.26
N ILE A 154 8.89 5.05 1.25
CA ILE A 154 9.13 6.46 0.86
C ILE A 154 8.79 7.41 2.00
N PRO A 155 7.62 7.35 2.67
CA PRO A 155 7.36 8.18 3.83
C PRO A 155 8.39 8.05 4.94
N ILE A 156 8.82 6.84 5.28
CA ILE A 156 9.85 6.62 6.30
C ILE A 156 11.17 7.29 5.92
N LEU A 157 11.62 7.13 4.67
CA LEU A 157 12.85 7.77 4.19
C LEU A 157 12.76 9.29 4.28
N VAL A 158 11.63 9.89 3.87
CA VAL A 158 11.41 11.33 3.99
C VAL A 158 11.45 11.78 5.45
N TYR A 159 10.84 11.03 6.39
CA TYR A 159 10.94 11.35 7.81
C TYR A 159 12.37 11.26 8.33
N ILE A 160 13.15 10.26 7.93
CA ILE A 160 14.56 10.14 8.33
C ILE A 160 15.34 11.38 7.88
N GLU A 161 15.18 11.80 6.63
CA GLU A 161 15.87 13.00 6.10
C GLU A 161 15.45 14.27 6.82
N LEU A 162 14.14 14.46 7.06
CA LEU A 162 13.64 15.64 7.76
C LEU A 162 14.11 15.70 9.21
N ILE A 163 14.09 14.56 9.93
CA ILE A 163 14.60 14.47 11.31
C ILE A 163 16.09 14.74 11.34
N TYR A 164 16.86 14.16 10.41
CA TYR A 164 18.28 14.41 10.29
C TYR A 164 18.59 15.91 10.07
N ALA A 165 17.82 16.55 9.18
CA ALA A 165 17.95 17.99 8.95
C ALA A 165 17.66 18.82 10.22
N ILE A 166 16.62 18.47 10.98
CA ILE A 166 16.26 19.15 12.24
C ILE A 166 17.38 19.02 13.28
N ILE A 167 17.94 17.83 13.41
CA ILE A 167 19.04 17.58 14.38
C ILE A 167 20.27 18.42 14.04
N ASN A 168 20.60 18.57 12.76
CA ASN A 168 21.76 19.34 12.31
C ASN A 168 21.53 20.88 12.30
N LEU A 169 20.30 21.33 12.53
CA LEU A 169 19.99 22.76 12.65
C LEU A 169 20.19 23.31 14.07
N ASN A 170 20.27 22.42 15.05
CA ASN A 170 20.51 22.74 16.47
C ASN A 170 21.99 22.54 16.84
#